data_e3711102d8f4f74619fbefafee0dcd6a
#
_entry.id   e3711102d8f4f74619fbefafee0dcd6a
#
_cell.length_a   1.000
_cell.length_b   1.000
_cell.length_c   1.000
_cell.angle_alpha   90.00
_cell.angle_beta   90.00
_cell.angle_gamma   90.00
#
_symmetry.space_group_name_H-M   'P 1'
#
loop_
_entity.id
_entity.type
_entity.pdbx_description
1 polymer ?
#
loop_
_entity_poly.entity_id
_entity_poly.type
_entity_poly.pdbx_seq_one_letter_code
_entity_poly.pdbx_strand_id
1 'polypeptide(L)'
;MKATGIVRRIDDLGRVVIPKEIRRTMRIREGDPLEIYTDREGEVIFKKYSPISELVDFAGQYAESLYKTCGFPVAVCDRDSVVAAAGISKKEFLDRKISHEVDLLIEGRSLYTAAGWNEHGSESRVPLTEDERSAMYLVCAMPIFTEGDVIGCVAAVAPEDAFRARTEKGELETEVKLIQTAAAFLGRQLEA
;
A
#
# COMPACT_ATOMS: atom_id res chain seq x y z
N MET A 1 2.01 21.58 -13.64
CA MET A 1 1.02 21.50 -12.53
C MET A 1 -0.35 22.03 -12.96
N LYS A 2 -1.45 21.60 -12.33
CA LYS A 2 -2.82 22.07 -12.65
C LYS A 2 -3.29 22.99 -11.53
N ALA A 3 -3.63 24.26 -11.87
CA ALA A 3 -4.17 25.19 -10.90
C ALA A 3 -5.56 24.73 -10.41
N THR A 4 -5.81 24.80 -9.12
CA THR A 4 -7.10 24.46 -8.51
C THR A 4 -8.07 25.64 -8.46
N GLY A 5 -7.59 26.87 -8.68
CA GLY A 5 -8.35 28.09 -8.54
C GLY A 5 -8.73 28.47 -7.09
N ILE A 6 -8.28 27.70 -6.12
CA ILE A 6 -8.62 27.91 -4.71
C ILE A 6 -7.55 28.79 -4.07
N VAL A 7 -7.98 29.91 -3.46
CA VAL A 7 -7.12 30.81 -2.68
C VAL A 7 -7.42 30.65 -1.20
N ARG A 8 -6.38 30.54 -0.37
CA ARG A 8 -6.47 30.50 1.08
C ARG A 8 -5.49 31.51 1.71
N ARG A 9 -5.85 32.04 2.85
CA ARG A 9 -4.98 32.90 3.63
C ARG A 9 -4.28 32.09 4.71
N ILE A 10 -3.07 32.48 5.01
CA ILE A 10 -2.34 32.02 6.20
C ILE A 10 -2.97 32.71 7.40
N ASP A 11 -3.29 31.96 8.47
CA ASP A 11 -3.82 32.50 9.70
C ASP A 11 -2.69 33.11 10.58
N ASP A 12 -3.06 33.70 11.72
CA ASP A 12 -2.15 34.32 12.67
C ASP A 12 -1.20 33.33 13.36
N LEU A 13 -1.49 32.03 13.28
CA LEU A 13 -0.64 30.94 13.75
C LEU A 13 0.23 30.32 12.64
N GLY A 14 0.21 30.90 11.44
CA GLY A 14 0.99 30.39 10.30
C GLY A 14 0.40 29.16 9.63
N ARG A 15 -0.88 28.85 9.84
CA ARG A 15 -1.54 27.64 9.27
C ARG A 15 -2.26 27.98 7.98
N VAL A 16 -2.26 27.02 7.04
CA VAL A 16 -3.07 27.04 5.83
C VAL A 16 -4.06 25.89 5.89
N VAL A 17 -5.36 26.17 5.75
CA VAL A 17 -6.39 25.15 5.71
C VAL A 17 -6.45 24.53 4.31
N ILE A 18 -6.14 23.25 4.20
CA ILE A 18 -6.31 22.47 2.96
C ILE A 18 -7.81 22.12 2.82
N PRO A 19 -8.48 22.61 1.75
CA PRO A 19 -9.90 22.35 1.55
C PRO A 19 -10.26 20.88 1.46
N LYS A 20 -11.47 20.52 1.88
CA LYS A 20 -11.96 19.14 1.87
C LYS A 20 -11.91 18.53 0.46
N GLU A 21 -12.20 19.33 -0.57
CA GLU A 21 -12.18 18.91 -1.98
C GLU A 21 -10.76 18.51 -2.39
N ILE A 22 -9.74 19.30 -2.00
CA ILE A 22 -8.32 19.00 -2.28
C ILE A 22 -7.92 17.74 -1.50
N ARG A 23 -8.24 17.68 -0.20
CA ARG A 23 -7.92 16.50 0.63
C ARG A 23 -8.52 15.22 0.04
N ARG A 24 -9.78 15.28 -0.40
CA ARG A 24 -10.46 14.14 -1.03
C ARG A 24 -9.79 13.72 -2.34
N THR A 25 -9.47 14.68 -3.22
CA THR A 25 -8.83 14.41 -4.52
C THR A 25 -7.43 13.84 -4.35
N MET A 26 -6.69 14.34 -3.35
CA MET A 26 -5.32 13.91 -3.03
C MET A 26 -5.27 12.78 -2.01
N ARG A 27 -6.44 12.28 -1.55
CA ARG A 27 -6.56 11.25 -0.49
C ARG A 27 -5.76 11.62 0.78
N ILE A 28 -5.76 12.91 1.14
CA ILE A 28 -5.15 13.40 2.37
C ILE A 28 -6.18 13.30 3.51
N ARG A 29 -5.82 12.62 4.58
CA ARG A 29 -6.66 12.41 5.77
C ARG A 29 -6.20 13.32 6.91
N GLU A 30 -7.03 13.43 7.93
CA GLU A 30 -6.63 14.05 9.18
C GLU A 30 -5.55 13.18 9.84
N GLY A 31 -4.45 13.81 10.27
CA GLY A 31 -3.30 13.12 10.83
C GLY A 31 -2.26 12.64 9.80
N ASP A 32 -2.55 12.66 8.50
CA ASP A 32 -1.55 12.29 7.49
C ASP A 32 -0.37 13.28 7.53
N PRO A 33 0.87 12.79 7.63
CA PRO A 33 2.05 13.65 7.56
C PRO A 33 2.24 14.20 6.14
N LEU A 34 2.55 15.47 6.05
CA LEU A 34 2.86 16.14 4.79
C LEU A 34 4.26 16.72 4.85
N GLU A 35 5.05 16.38 3.87
CA GLU A 35 6.36 16.99 3.65
C GLU A 35 6.21 18.28 2.86
N ILE A 36 6.92 19.34 3.28
CA ILE A 36 6.84 20.66 2.70
C ILE A 36 8.12 20.95 1.90
N TYR A 37 7.96 21.14 0.62
CA TYR A 37 9.03 21.56 -0.28
C TYR A 37 8.85 23.03 -0.66
N THR A 38 9.95 23.70 -0.90
CA THR A 38 9.97 25.05 -1.48
C THR A 38 10.85 25.03 -2.72
N ASP A 39 10.47 25.78 -3.74
CA ASP A 39 11.30 25.98 -4.91
C ASP A 39 11.84 27.42 -5.05
N ARG A 40 12.62 27.66 -6.09
CA ARG A 40 13.23 28.97 -6.34
C ARG A 40 12.24 30.00 -6.92
N GLU A 41 11.09 29.56 -7.39
CA GLU A 41 10.02 30.39 -7.95
C GLU A 41 9.04 30.87 -6.86
N GLY A 42 9.26 30.45 -5.61
CA GLY A 42 8.44 30.84 -4.46
C GLY A 42 7.20 29.94 -4.27
N GLU A 43 7.19 28.78 -4.89
CA GLU A 43 6.14 27.78 -4.65
C GLU A 43 6.38 27.04 -3.33
N VAL A 44 5.27 26.73 -2.64
CA VAL A 44 5.24 25.81 -1.50
C VAL A 44 4.46 24.57 -1.93
N ILE A 45 5.13 23.44 -1.93
CA ILE A 45 4.59 22.18 -2.42
C ILE A 45 4.44 21.22 -1.24
N PHE A 46 3.20 20.76 -1.00
CA PHE A 46 2.91 19.72 -0.03
C PHE A 46 2.89 18.36 -0.73
N LYS A 47 3.67 17.41 -0.24
CA LYS A 47 3.61 16.01 -0.65
C LYS A 47 3.21 15.14 0.53
N LYS A 48 2.48 14.06 0.28
CA LYS A 48 2.26 13.05 1.31
C LYS A 48 3.60 12.43 1.65
N TYR A 49 3.91 12.42 2.93
CA TYR A 49 5.07 11.71 3.41
C TYR A 49 4.74 10.22 3.58
N SER A 50 5.55 9.37 2.99
CA SER A 50 5.45 7.92 3.12
C SER A 50 6.74 7.39 3.74
N PRO A 51 6.71 6.95 5.01
CA PRO A 51 7.90 6.39 5.66
C PRO A 51 8.50 5.21 4.88
N ILE A 52 7.66 4.40 4.24
CA ILE A 52 8.12 3.26 3.44
C ILE A 52 8.96 3.71 2.23
N SER A 53 8.73 4.93 1.72
CA SER A 53 9.52 5.46 0.60
C SER A 53 11.00 5.58 0.91
N GLU A 54 11.38 5.71 2.18
CA GLU A 54 12.79 5.72 2.64
C GLU A 54 13.41 4.32 2.57
N LEU A 55 12.59 3.28 2.58
CA LEU A 55 13.01 1.87 2.58
C LEU A 55 12.68 1.13 1.27
N VAL A 56 12.38 1.83 0.17
CA VAL A 56 11.96 1.18 -1.09
C VAL A 56 12.95 0.13 -1.58
N ASP A 57 14.24 0.45 -1.57
CA ASP A 57 15.29 -0.49 -2.00
C ASP A 57 15.33 -1.72 -1.08
N PHE A 58 15.22 -1.51 0.21
CA PHE A 58 15.21 -2.57 1.21
C PHE A 58 13.95 -3.42 1.11
N ALA A 59 12.77 -2.81 0.99
CA ALA A 59 11.50 -3.50 0.78
C ALA A 59 11.54 -4.33 -0.52
N GLY A 60 12.16 -3.79 -1.57
CA GLY A 60 12.39 -4.50 -2.83
C GLY A 60 13.28 -5.73 -2.67
N GLN A 61 14.42 -5.61 -1.98
CA GLN A 61 15.31 -6.73 -1.69
C GLN A 61 14.63 -7.81 -0.85
N TYR A 62 13.82 -7.40 0.13
CA TYR A 62 13.08 -8.31 0.99
C TYR A 62 12.00 -9.06 0.20
N ALA A 63 11.22 -8.35 -0.62
CA ALA A 63 10.23 -8.97 -1.51
C ALA A 63 10.87 -9.96 -2.48
N GLU A 64 12.03 -9.62 -3.08
CA GLU A 64 12.77 -10.53 -3.94
C GLU A 64 13.28 -11.77 -3.20
N SER A 65 13.73 -11.62 -1.97
CA SER A 65 14.18 -12.74 -1.14
C SER A 65 13.03 -13.68 -0.84
N LEU A 66 11.85 -13.17 -0.46
CA LEU A 66 10.65 -13.97 -0.27
C LEU A 66 10.25 -14.71 -1.54
N TYR A 67 10.19 -14.02 -2.67
CA TYR A 67 9.82 -14.63 -3.94
C TYR A 67 10.81 -15.74 -4.36
N LYS A 68 12.11 -15.48 -4.28
CA LYS A 68 13.15 -16.46 -4.66
C LYS A 68 13.16 -17.71 -3.76
N THR A 69 12.87 -17.53 -2.48
CA THR A 69 12.93 -18.61 -1.49
C THR A 69 11.61 -19.39 -1.40
N CYS A 70 10.49 -18.69 -1.45
CA CYS A 70 9.17 -19.26 -1.15
C CYS A 70 8.31 -19.45 -2.41
N GLY A 71 8.68 -18.84 -3.55
CA GLY A 71 8.04 -19.06 -4.85
C GLY A 71 6.73 -18.32 -5.07
N PHE A 72 6.25 -17.51 -4.14
CA PHE A 72 5.03 -16.74 -4.33
C PHE A 72 5.27 -15.24 -4.58
N PRO A 73 4.49 -14.61 -5.46
CA PRO A 73 4.62 -13.19 -5.74
C PRO A 73 4.26 -12.33 -4.53
N VAL A 74 5.06 -11.27 -4.31
CA VAL A 74 4.92 -10.35 -3.18
C VAL A 74 4.85 -8.92 -3.69
N ALA A 75 3.96 -8.12 -3.07
CA ALA A 75 3.90 -6.68 -3.23
C ALA A 75 4.04 -5.99 -1.86
N VAL A 76 4.74 -4.87 -1.82
CA VAL A 76 4.78 -3.95 -0.68
C VAL A 76 4.13 -2.66 -1.13
N CYS A 77 3.17 -2.20 -0.37
CA CYS A 77 2.40 -0.99 -0.67
C CYS A 77 2.56 0.01 0.47
N ASP A 78 2.63 1.28 0.12
CA ASP A 78 2.30 2.34 1.06
C ASP A 78 0.77 2.57 1.08
N ARG A 79 0.29 3.69 1.62
CA ARG A 79 -1.14 4.01 1.68
C ARG A 79 -1.74 4.48 0.35
N ASP A 80 -0.94 4.63 -0.70
CA ASP A 80 -1.39 5.17 -1.99
C ASP A 80 -1.02 4.28 -3.17
N SER A 81 0.15 3.61 -3.11
CA SER A 81 0.71 2.92 -4.28
C SER A 81 1.53 1.69 -3.92
N VAL A 82 1.83 0.89 -4.92
CA VAL A 82 2.78 -0.23 -4.83
C VAL A 82 4.20 0.33 -4.89
N VAL A 83 4.97 0.19 -3.81
CA VAL A 83 6.33 0.72 -3.69
C VAL A 83 7.41 -0.30 -4.00
N ALA A 84 7.14 -1.59 -3.80
CA ALA A 84 8.04 -2.67 -4.18
C ALA A 84 7.25 -3.91 -4.59
N ALA A 85 7.83 -4.72 -5.49
CA ALA A 85 7.21 -5.94 -5.96
C ALA A 85 8.24 -6.97 -6.44
N ALA A 86 7.93 -8.26 -6.25
CA ALA A 86 8.70 -9.38 -6.77
C ALA A 86 7.75 -10.50 -7.25
N GLY A 87 8.16 -11.20 -8.31
CA GLY A 87 7.34 -12.25 -8.93
C GLY A 87 6.20 -11.72 -9.80
N ILE A 88 6.07 -10.40 -9.96
CA ILE A 88 5.14 -9.72 -10.86
C ILE A 88 5.87 -8.66 -11.68
N SER A 89 5.25 -8.16 -12.73
CA SER A 89 5.83 -7.15 -13.62
C SER A 89 6.02 -5.82 -12.89
N LYS A 90 7.25 -5.49 -12.52
CA LYS A 90 7.57 -4.21 -11.86
C LYS A 90 7.09 -3.01 -12.69
N LYS A 91 7.23 -3.06 -14.03
CA LYS A 91 6.81 -1.98 -14.94
C LYS A 91 5.30 -1.73 -14.91
N GLU A 92 4.51 -2.76 -14.65
CA GLU A 92 3.05 -2.66 -14.62
C GLU A 92 2.50 -2.24 -13.26
N PHE A 93 3.20 -2.59 -12.19
CA PHE A 93 2.67 -2.43 -10.83
C PHE A 93 3.34 -1.36 -9.99
N LEU A 94 4.67 -1.08 -10.15
CA LEU A 94 5.31 -0.04 -9.36
C LEU A 94 4.70 1.33 -9.63
N ASP A 95 4.56 2.12 -8.58
CA ASP A 95 3.93 3.46 -8.57
C ASP A 95 2.45 3.48 -8.99
N ARG A 96 1.83 2.28 -9.14
CA ARG A 96 0.40 2.19 -9.40
C ARG A 96 -0.38 2.33 -8.10
N LYS A 97 -1.50 3.04 -8.20
CA LYS A 97 -2.40 3.23 -7.07
C LYS A 97 -2.97 1.90 -6.63
N ILE A 98 -2.94 1.67 -5.33
CA ILE A 98 -3.64 0.54 -4.72
C ILE A 98 -5.14 0.68 -4.90
N SER A 99 -5.85 -0.44 -4.94
CA SER A 99 -7.30 -0.44 -4.99
C SER A 99 -7.91 0.16 -3.73
N HIS A 100 -9.16 0.56 -3.82
CA HIS A 100 -9.91 1.05 -2.66
C HIS A 100 -10.03 -0.02 -1.57
N GLU A 101 -10.18 -1.28 -1.96
CA GLU A 101 -10.27 -2.42 -1.07
C GLU A 101 -8.98 -2.63 -0.28
N VAL A 102 -7.82 -2.50 -0.94
CA VAL A 102 -6.50 -2.56 -0.24
C VAL A 102 -6.36 -1.41 0.74
N ASP A 103 -6.81 -0.22 0.39
CA ASP A 103 -6.81 0.93 1.30
C ASP A 103 -7.66 0.67 2.54
N LEU A 104 -8.87 0.09 2.38
CA LEU A 104 -9.72 -0.32 3.50
C LEU A 104 -9.08 -1.40 4.38
N LEU A 105 -8.34 -2.35 3.78
CA LEU A 105 -7.61 -3.37 4.54
C LEU A 105 -6.49 -2.76 5.39
N ILE A 106 -5.75 -1.81 4.83
CA ILE A 106 -4.71 -1.08 5.57
C ILE A 106 -5.35 -0.34 6.75
N GLU A 107 -6.48 0.35 6.53
CA GLU A 107 -7.22 1.04 7.60
C GLU A 107 -7.77 0.10 8.66
N GLY A 108 -8.21 -1.08 8.25
CA GLY A 108 -8.74 -2.12 9.13
C GLY A 108 -7.72 -2.68 10.12
N ARG A 109 -6.42 -2.39 9.95
CA ARG A 109 -5.32 -2.72 10.87
C ARG A 109 -5.25 -4.21 11.24
N SER A 110 -5.74 -5.07 10.37
CA SER A 110 -5.85 -6.51 10.64
C SER A 110 -5.32 -7.34 9.47
N LEU A 111 -4.91 -8.57 9.78
CA LEU A 111 -4.53 -9.54 8.76
C LEU A 111 -5.72 -9.80 7.83
N TYR A 112 -5.47 -9.71 6.53
CA TYR A 112 -6.37 -10.20 5.50
C TYR A 112 -5.89 -11.56 4.99
N THR A 113 -6.83 -12.47 4.82
CA THR A 113 -6.64 -13.72 4.08
C THR A 113 -7.80 -13.90 3.12
N ALA A 114 -7.50 -14.24 1.88
CA ALA A 114 -8.54 -14.65 0.95
C ALA A 114 -9.19 -15.92 1.53
N ALA A 115 -10.37 -15.79 2.12
CA ALA A 115 -11.15 -16.94 2.51
C ALA A 115 -11.60 -17.66 1.23
N GLY A 116 -11.40 -18.97 1.17
CA GLY A 116 -12.01 -19.79 0.15
C GLY A 116 -13.51 -19.47 0.03
N TRP A 117 -14.15 -19.94 -1.01
CA TRP A 117 -15.57 -19.76 -1.32
C TRP A 117 -16.43 -19.63 -0.07
N ASN A 118 -17.04 -18.47 0.13
CA ASN A 118 -18.08 -18.35 1.12
C ASN A 118 -19.33 -19.14 0.66
N GLU A 119 -20.17 -19.55 1.59
CA GLU A 119 -21.35 -20.39 1.37
C GLU A 119 -22.33 -19.86 0.29
N HIS A 120 -22.11 -18.63 -0.18
CA HIS A 120 -22.94 -17.95 -1.20
C HIS A 120 -22.30 -17.96 -2.60
N GLY A 121 -21.17 -18.65 -2.82
CA GLY A 121 -20.55 -18.81 -4.13
C GLY A 121 -19.94 -17.56 -4.75
N SER A 122 -19.76 -16.48 -3.99
CA SER A 122 -19.09 -15.27 -4.45
C SER A 122 -17.68 -15.21 -3.87
N GLU A 123 -16.68 -15.25 -4.74
CA GLU A 123 -15.30 -14.95 -4.37
C GLU A 123 -15.18 -13.44 -4.15
N SER A 124 -14.92 -13.03 -2.91
CA SER A 124 -14.48 -11.66 -2.65
C SER A 124 -13.00 -11.57 -2.98
N ARG A 125 -12.70 -11.23 -4.22
CA ARG A 125 -11.32 -10.99 -4.67
C ARG A 125 -10.97 -9.53 -4.45
N VAL A 126 -9.88 -9.29 -3.77
CA VAL A 126 -9.34 -7.94 -3.55
C VAL A 126 -8.26 -7.68 -4.60
N PRO A 127 -8.49 -6.81 -5.59
CA PRO A 127 -7.48 -6.47 -6.58
C PRO A 127 -6.37 -5.64 -5.94
N LEU A 128 -5.12 -5.84 -6.38
CA LEU A 128 -3.97 -5.11 -5.85
C LEU A 128 -4.03 -3.61 -6.20
N THR A 129 -4.43 -3.29 -7.42
CA THR A 129 -4.44 -1.92 -7.95
C THR A 129 -5.79 -1.55 -8.54
N GLU A 130 -6.01 -0.24 -8.75
CA GLU A 130 -7.22 0.27 -9.42
C GLU A 130 -7.27 -0.08 -10.92
N ASP A 131 -6.16 -0.50 -11.54
CA ASP A 131 -6.11 -0.84 -12.97
C ASP A 131 -6.60 -2.27 -13.22
N GLU A 132 -7.82 -2.38 -13.74
CA GLU A 132 -8.46 -3.68 -14.05
C GLU A 132 -7.73 -4.51 -15.10
N ARG A 133 -6.81 -3.90 -15.89
CA ARG A 133 -6.09 -4.60 -16.96
C ARG A 133 -4.98 -5.51 -16.47
N SER A 134 -4.51 -5.29 -15.25
CA SER A 134 -3.45 -6.08 -14.61
C SER A 134 -4.02 -6.79 -13.39
N ALA A 135 -4.74 -7.88 -13.64
CA ALA A 135 -5.48 -8.60 -12.61
C ALA A 135 -4.55 -9.42 -11.69
N MET A 136 -4.06 -8.77 -10.63
CA MET A 136 -3.42 -9.42 -9.49
C MET A 136 -4.29 -9.24 -8.26
N TYR A 137 -4.54 -10.33 -7.54
CA TYR A 137 -5.42 -10.35 -6.37
C TYR A 137 -4.64 -10.71 -5.11
N LEU A 138 -5.04 -10.15 -3.98
CA LEU A 138 -4.44 -10.44 -2.69
C LEU A 138 -4.82 -11.84 -2.21
N VAL A 139 -3.83 -12.67 -1.95
CA VAL A 139 -3.98 -13.98 -1.29
C VAL A 139 -3.99 -13.81 0.23
N CYS A 140 -3.04 -13.05 0.75
CA CYS A 140 -3.05 -12.54 2.12
C CYS A 140 -2.30 -11.21 2.17
N ALA A 141 -2.63 -10.38 3.16
CA ALA A 141 -1.96 -9.11 3.38
C ALA A 141 -1.90 -8.77 4.87
N MET A 142 -0.79 -8.19 5.30
CA MET A 142 -0.61 -7.70 6.66
C MET A 142 -0.21 -6.23 6.64
N PRO A 143 -0.93 -5.35 7.34
CA PRO A 143 -0.53 -3.96 7.50
C PRO A 143 0.83 -3.83 8.18
N ILE A 144 1.59 -2.80 7.78
CA ILE A 144 2.88 -2.43 8.37
C ILE A 144 2.62 -1.35 9.41
N PHE A 145 3.12 -1.58 10.63
CA PHE A 145 2.99 -0.65 11.74
C PHE A 145 4.34 -0.07 12.11
N THR A 146 4.38 1.23 12.39
CA THR A 146 5.52 1.93 12.97
C THR A 146 5.01 2.95 13.98
N GLU A 147 5.56 2.98 15.20
CA GLU A 147 5.16 3.90 16.27
C GLU A 147 3.64 3.93 16.54
N GLY A 148 2.93 2.85 16.25
CA GLY A 148 1.47 2.75 16.42
C GLY A 148 0.65 3.20 15.20
N ASP A 149 1.27 3.79 14.19
CA ASP A 149 0.61 4.17 12.94
C ASP A 149 0.71 3.08 11.87
N VAL A 150 -0.32 3.00 11.02
CA VAL A 150 -0.31 2.14 9.84
C VAL A 150 0.23 2.92 8.65
N ILE A 151 1.30 2.42 8.05
CA ILE A 151 2.01 3.12 6.97
C ILE A 151 1.84 2.45 5.61
N GLY A 152 1.33 1.22 5.56
CA GLY A 152 1.12 0.45 4.33
C GLY A 152 0.84 -1.01 4.62
N CYS A 153 1.14 -1.90 3.68
CA CYS A 153 1.00 -3.35 3.86
C CYS A 153 2.03 -4.14 3.05
N VAL A 154 2.26 -5.37 3.48
CA VAL A 154 2.89 -6.43 2.68
C VAL A 154 1.81 -7.41 2.26
N ALA A 155 1.79 -7.79 0.99
CA ALA A 155 0.80 -8.71 0.44
C ALA A 155 1.45 -9.82 -0.39
N ALA A 156 0.98 -11.05 -0.21
CA ALA A 156 1.13 -12.12 -1.18
C ALA A 156 0.02 -11.98 -2.22
N VAL A 157 0.39 -12.04 -3.49
CA VAL A 157 -0.55 -11.81 -4.59
C VAL A 157 -0.51 -12.95 -5.61
N ALA A 158 -1.60 -13.13 -6.34
CA ALA A 158 -1.69 -14.13 -7.40
C ALA A 158 -2.49 -13.58 -8.60
N PRO A 159 -2.15 -13.99 -9.83
CA PRO A 159 -3.03 -13.77 -10.98
C PRO A 159 -4.30 -14.62 -10.85
N GLU A 160 -5.32 -14.27 -11.61
CA GLU A 160 -6.65 -14.89 -11.51
C GLU A 160 -6.63 -16.42 -11.64
N ASP A 161 -5.85 -16.93 -12.57
CA ASP A 161 -5.73 -18.37 -12.84
C ASP A 161 -5.05 -19.16 -11.71
N ALA A 162 -4.13 -18.54 -10.98
CA ALA A 162 -3.43 -19.15 -9.84
C ALA A 162 -4.09 -18.87 -8.49
N PHE A 163 -4.93 -17.84 -8.39
CA PHE A 163 -5.55 -17.40 -7.14
C PHE A 163 -6.33 -18.51 -6.46
N ARG A 164 -7.20 -19.18 -7.19
CA ARG A 164 -8.03 -20.26 -6.67
C ARG A 164 -7.21 -21.43 -6.12
N ALA A 165 -6.20 -21.86 -6.88
CA ALA A 165 -5.36 -22.99 -6.48
C ALA A 165 -4.58 -22.70 -5.18
N ARG A 166 -4.19 -21.45 -4.94
CA ARG A 166 -3.46 -21.03 -3.75
C ARG A 166 -4.34 -20.85 -2.52
N THR A 167 -5.59 -20.43 -2.71
CA THR A 167 -6.54 -20.25 -1.59
C THR A 167 -7.18 -21.56 -1.12
N GLU A 168 -7.27 -22.58 -1.99
CA GLU A 168 -7.83 -23.90 -1.65
C GLU A 168 -6.83 -24.87 -1.00
N LYS A 169 -5.53 -24.72 -1.25
CA LYS A 169 -4.50 -25.63 -0.74
C LYS A 169 -3.88 -25.09 0.55
N GLY A 170 -3.95 -25.76 1.65
CA GLY A 170 -3.41 -25.45 2.98
C GLY A 170 -2.00 -24.82 3.09
N GLU A 171 -1.41 -24.38 1.98
CA GLU A 171 -0.16 -23.61 1.89
C GLU A 171 -0.31 -22.17 2.42
N LEU A 172 -1.55 -21.67 2.52
CA LEU A 172 -1.86 -20.31 2.94
C LEU A 172 -1.31 -19.98 4.34
N GLU A 173 -1.28 -20.94 5.26
CA GLU A 173 -0.78 -20.68 6.62
C GLU A 173 0.71 -20.30 6.64
N THR A 174 1.52 -20.91 5.79
CA THR A 174 2.95 -20.58 5.68
C THR A 174 3.13 -19.21 5.03
N GLU A 175 2.40 -18.91 3.95
CA GLU A 175 2.43 -17.59 3.31
C GLU A 175 2.02 -16.49 4.29
N VAL A 176 0.94 -16.69 5.04
CA VAL A 176 0.47 -15.76 6.06
C VAL A 176 1.55 -15.47 7.10
N LYS A 177 2.20 -16.50 7.66
CA LYS A 177 3.28 -16.29 8.64
C LYS A 177 4.46 -15.51 8.06
N LEU A 178 4.83 -15.78 6.81
CA LEU A 178 5.91 -15.07 6.14
C LEU A 178 5.55 -13.60 5.87
N ILE A 179 4.33 -13.33 5.42
CA ILE A 179 3.83 -11.96 5.19
C ILE A 179 3.72 -11.18 6.52
N GLN A 180 3.25 -11.80 7.59
CA GLN A 180 3.23 -11.20 8.93
C GLN A 180 4.65 -10.87 9.42
N THR A 181 5.60 -11.78 9.22
CA THR A 181 7.01 -11.56 9.58
C THR A 181 7.60 -10.41 8.76
N ALA A 182 7.31 -10.37 7.45
CA ALA A 182 7.77 -9.29 6.58
C ALA A 182 7.23 -7.92 7.02
N ALA A 183 5.94 -7.83 7.30
CA ALA A 183 5.31 -6.58 7.75
C ALA A 183 5.89 -6.10 9.09
N ALA A 184 6.04 -7.01 10.06
CA ALA A 184 6.63 -6.70 11.35
C ALA A 184 8.11 -6.26 11.24
N PHE A 185 8.86 -6.89 10.34
CA PHE A 185 10.25 -6.55 10.12
C PHE A 185 10.42 -5.18 9.47
N LEU A 186 9.63 -4.89 8.41
CA LEU A 186 9.66 -3.59 7.74
C LEU A 186 9.25 -2.46 8.70
N GLY A 187 8.25 -2.67 9.54
CA GLY A 187 7.85 -1.69 10.54
C GLY A 187 9.00 -1.34 11.50
N ARG A 188 9.70 -2.35 12.02
CA ARG A 188 10.84 -2.15 12.93
C ARG A 188 12.04 -1.43 12.28
N GLN A 189 12.24 -1.60 10.98
CA GLN A 189 13.34 -0.90 10.28
C GLN A 189 13.11 0.60 10.19
N LEU A 190 11.86 1.06 10.34
CA LEU A 190 11.50 2.48 10.35
C LEU A 190 11.53 3.09 11.76
N GLU A 191 11.62 2.27 12.80
CA GLU A 191 11.76 2.70 14.21
C GLU A 191 13.23 2.83 14.63
N ALA A 192 14.18 2.40 13.79
CA ALA A 192 15.61 2.34 14.06
C ALA A 192 16.34 3.58 13.52
#